data_db9ff06409b0e91415ccf2343dcc330c
#
_entry.id   db9ff06409b0e91415ccf2343dcc330c
#
_cell.length_a   1.000
_cell.length_b   1.000
_cell.length_c   1.000
_cell.angle_alpha   90.00
_cell.angle_beta   90.00
_cell.angle_gamma   90.00
#
_symmetry.space_group_name_H-M   'P 1'
#
loop_
_entity.id
_entity.type
_entity.pdbx_description
1 polymer ?
#
loop_
_entity_poly.entity_id
_entity_poly.type
_entity_poly.pdbx_seq_one_letter_code
_entity_poly.pdbx_strand_id
1 'polypeptide(L)'
;MEEEKLFCIGDVAKMFHISTGTLRHYERIGIIVPEFIEEKSSYRYYGIRQFEVLNTIRYLRVLDMPLEQIADFLANRDIQVIEEKLQNQKEMIREKKRQLEVIERKIDHRIHQIQDAASSKLDEIRMQQTKACRIVWIRDSLKIHSHLDLEYAIRRLEKDQPDSLTFLGKVGVGISEEKLENGQLDAYDRVFLVLDDEENYQGEVEQLPDTLSVSIRFCGGHQEAEKYYRKILSYI
;
A
#
# COMPACT_ATOMS: atom_id res chain seq x y z
N MET A 1 -36.77 -43.94 -11.82
CA MET A 1 -36.27 -42.99 -10.80
C MET A 1 -34.82 -43.42 -10.56
N GLU A 2 -33.87 -42.62 -11.04
CA GLU A 2 -32.47 -42.84 -10.65
C GLU A 2 -32.38 -42.56 -9.14
N GLU A 3 -31.85 -43.53 -8.38
CA GLU A 3 -31.53 -43.33 -6.99
C GLU A 3 -30.51 -42.19 -6.92
N GLU A 4 -30.89 -41.01 -6.37
CA GLU A 4 -29.98 -39.90 -6.17
C GLU A 4 -28.83 -40.39 -5.28
N LYS A 5 -27.65 -40.50 -5.87
CA LYS A 5 -26.44 -40.94 -5.18
C LYS A 5 -26.05 -39.92 -4.10
N LEU A 6 -26.08 -40.34 -2.85
CA LEU A 6 -25.67 -39.54 -1.72
C LEU A 6 -24.20 -39.79 -1.33
N PHE A 7 -23.50 -38.75 -0.93
CA PHE A 7 -22.09 -38.80 -0.56
C PHE A 7 -21.93 -38.34 0.91
N CYS A 8 -21.13 -39.04 1.66
CA CYS A 8 -20.84 -38.63 3.03
C CYS A 8 -19.95 -37.41 3.09
N ILE A 9 -19.98 -36.68 4.21
CA ILE A 9 -19.20 -35.42 4.40
C ILE A 9 -17.72 -35.63 4.10
N GLY A 10 -17.14 -36.79 4.42
CA GLY A 10 -15.72 -37.06 4.17
C GLY A 10 -15.39 -37.20 2.69
N ASP A 11 -16.29 -37.81 1.90
CA ASP A 11 -16.12 -37.97 0.45
C ASP A 11 -16.27 -36.62 -0.26
N VAL A 12 -17.25 -35.82 0.14
CA VAL A 12 -17.43 -34.45 -0.39
C VAL A 12 -16.22 -33.58 -0.09
N ALA A 13 -15.71 -33.67 1.14
CA ALA A 13 -14.50 -32.90 1.56
C ALA A 13 -13.30 -33.24 0.65
N LYS A 14 -13.10 -34.56 0.35
CA LYS A 14 -12.04 -35.02 -0.55
C LYS A 14 -12.25 -34.55 -1.98
N MET A 15 -13.46 -34.66 -2.51
CA MET A 15 -13.78 -34.27 -3.90
C MET A 15 -13.61 -32.79 -4.15
N PHE A 16 -13.96 -31.95 -3.18
CA PHE A 16 -13.89 -30.52 -3.31
C PHE A 16 -12.59 -29.91 -2.75
N HIS A 17 -11.66 -30.76 -2.25
CA HIS A 17 -10.39 -30.33 -1.63
C HIS A 17 -10.58 -29.33 -0.49
N ILE A 18 -11.59 -29.54 0.35
CA ILE A 18 -11.88 -28.73 1.53
C ILE A 18 -11.93 -29.62 2.78
N SER A 19 -11.82 -29.00 3.97
CA SER A 19 -11.94 -29.76 5.20
C SER A 19 -13.41 -30.07 5.54
N THR A 20 -13.64 -31.14 6.30
CA THR A 20 -14.98 -31.41 6.87
C THR A 20 -15.41 -30.28 7.82
N GLY A 21 -14.46 -29.59 8.46
CA GLY A 21 -14.69 -28.40 9.26
C GLY A 21 -15.23 -27.23 8.43
N THR A 22 -14.72 -27.04 7.21
CA THR A 22 -15.20 -26.03 6.25
C THR A 22 -16.65 -26.32 5.83
N LEU A 23 -16.99 -27.58 5.52
CA LEU A 23 -18.36 -27.96 5.18
C LEU A 23 -19.33 -27.72 6.36
N ARG A 24 -18.93 -28.07 7.59
CA ARG A 24 -19.71 -27.77 8.79
C ARG A 24 -19.86 -26.27 9.05
N HIS A 25 -18.85 -25.49 8.69
CA HIS A 25 -18.94 -24.04 8.77
C HIS A 25 -19.95 -23.50 7.77
N TYR A 26 -19.92 -23.95 6.52
CA TYR A 26 -20.90 -23.60 5.48
C TYR A 26 -22.33 -23.97 5.86
N GLU A 27 -22.52 -25.12 6.50
CA GLU A 27 -23.81 -25.53 7.06
C GLU A 27 -24.26 -24.56 8.17
N ARG A 28 -23.38 -24.22 9.11
CA ARG A 28 -23.69 -23.33 10.23
C ARG A 28 -24.14 -21.93 9.79
N ILE A 29 -23.53 -21.41 8.75
CA ILE A 29 -23.89 -20.08 8.18
C ILE A 29 -24.99 -20.18 7.11
N GLY A 30 -25.58 -21.37 6.91
CA GLY A 30 -26.72 -21.56 6.04
C GLY A 30 -26.43 -21.54 4.53
N ILE A 31 -25.16 -21.54 4.12
CA ILE A 31 -24.79 -21.53 2.68
C ILE A 31 -25.08 -22.90 2.02
N ILE A 32 -24.91 -23.99 2.76
CA ILE A 32 -25.19 -25.33 2.30
C ILE A 32 -26.04 -26.07 3.34
N VAL A 33 -26.97 -26.87 2.85
CA VAL A 33 -27.79 -27.75 3.72
C VAL A 33 -27.58 -29.16 3.24
N PRO A 34 -27.24 -30.15 4.12
CA PRO A 34 -27.16 -31.53 3.74
C PRO A 34 -28.49 -32.03 3.15
N GLU A 35 -28.42 -32.90 2.16
CA GLU A 35 -29.64 -33.53 1.59
C GLU A 35 -30.32 -34.43 2.60
N PHE A 36 -29.50 -35.11 3.41
CA PHE A 36 -30.00 -36.02 4.44
C PHE A 36 -29.06 -36.05 5.65
N ILE A 37 -29.64 -36.08 6.84
CA ILE A 37 -28.93 -36.29 8.10
C ILE A 37 -29.49 -37.56 8.73
N GLU A 38 -28.64 -38.55 8.98
CA GLU A 38 -29.03 -39.80 9.62
C GLU A 38 -29.32 -39.58 11.11
N GLU A 39 -30.53 -39.84 11.54
CA GLU A 39 -30.98 -39.53 12.91
C GLU A 39 -30.16 -40.19 14.02
N LYS A 40 -29.73 -41.47 13.79
CA LYS A 40 -29.02 -42.27 14.79
C LYS A 40 -27.56 -41.87 14.98
N SER A 41 -26.89 -41.54 13.87
CA SER A 41 -25.44 -41.27 13.84
C SER A 41 -25.10 -39.79 13.70
N SER A 42 -26.08 -38.94 13.37
CA SER A 42 -25.91 -37.54 12.97
C SER A 42 -24.98 -37.41 11.75
N TYR A 43 -24.84 -38.44 10.94
CA TYR A 43 -24.04 -38.43 9.72
C TYR A 43 -24.75 -37.62 8.64
N ARG A 44 -23.97 -36.77 7.95
CA ARG A 44 -24.45 -35.85 6.91
C ARG A 44 -24.16 -36.41 5.53
N TYR A 45 -25.17 -36.37 4.68
CA TYR A 45 -25.09 -36.80 3.29
C TYR A 45 -25.49 -35.66 2.35
N TYR A 46 -24.78 -35.56 1.24
CA TYR A 46 -24.93 -34.50 0.26
C TYR A 46 -25.18 -35.12 -1.13
N GLY A 47 -26.05 -34.50 -1.90
CA GLY A 47 -26.38 -34.90 -3.26
C GLY A 47 -25.77 -33.96 -4.31
N ILE A 48 -26.20 -34.15 -5.56
CA ILE A 48 -25.73 -33.37 -6.70
C ILE A 48 -26.05 -31.88 -6.57
N ARG A 49 -27.20 -31.52 -5.97
CA ARG A 49 -27.60 -30.13 -5.76
C ARG A 49 -26.60 -29.36 -4.87
N GLN A 50 -26.11 -30.03 -3.84
CA GLN A 50 -25.09 -29.40 -2.96
C GLN A 50 -23.75 -29.27 -3.68
N PHE A 51 -23.46 -30.12 -4.66
CA PHE A 51 -22.26 -30.02 -5.49
C PHE A 51 -22.29 -28.76 -6.37
N GLU A 52 -23.43 -28.39 -6.93
CA GLU A 52 -23.61 -27.16 -7.69
C GLU A 52 -23.36 -25.93 -6.80
N VAL A 53 -23.90 -25.95 -5.57
CA VAL A 53 -23.66 -24.90 -4.58
C VAL A 53 -22.17 -24.82 -4.22
N LEU A 54 -21.51 -25.93 -3.95
CA LEU A 54 -20.07 -25.97 -3.64
C LEU A 54 -19.21 -25.46 -4.80
N ASN A 55 -19.55 -25.81 -6.05
CA ASN A 55 -18.88 -25.29 -7.22
C ASN A 55 -19.04 -23.76 -7.33
N THR A 56 -20.24 -23.26 -7.08
CA THR A 56 -20.51 -21.81 -7.09
C THR A 56 -19.73 -21.11 -5.99
N ILE A 57 -19.70 -21.65 -4.77
CA ILE A 57 -18.90 -21.09 -3.67
C ILE A 57 -17.43 -21.03 -4.08
N ARG A 58 -16.88 -22.12 -4.63
CA ARG A 58 -15.47 -22.17 -5.07
C ARG A 58 -15.18 -21.14 -6.14
N TYR A 59 -16.05 -21.00 -7.13
CA TYR A 59 -15.91 -20.01 -8.19
C TYR A 59 -15.89 -18.58 -7.63
N LEU A 60 -16.84 -18.24 -6.77
CA LEU A 60 -16.93 -16.88 -6.19
C LEU A 60 -15.78 -16.60 -5.22
N ARG A 61 -15.26 -17.61 -4.51
CA ARG A 61 -14.05 -17.48 -3.68
C ARG A 61 -12.80 -17.16 -4.50
N VAL A 62 -12.68 -17.73 -5.71
CA VAL A 62 -11.58 -17.38 -6.64
C VAL A 62 -11.65 -15.91 -7.08
N LEU A 63 -12.87 -15.35 -7.11
CA LEU A 63 -13.08 -13.92 -7.36
C LEU A 63 -12.87 -13.05 -6.10
N ASP A 64 -12.29 -13.59 -5.03
CA ASP A 64 -12.05 -12.92 -3.74
C ASP A 64 -13.33 -12.39 -3.05
N MET A 65 -14.48 -13.05 -3.32
CA MET A 65 -15.75 -12.67 -2.72
C MET A 65 -15.86 -13.23 -1.28
N PRO A 66 -16.21 -12.40 -0.28
CA PRO A 66 -16.43 -12.83 1.10
C PRO A 66 -17.59 -13.83 1.22
N LEU A 67 -17.52 -14.75 2.21
CA LEU A 67 -18.55 -15.79 2.39
C LEU A 67 -19.95 -15.20 2.67
N GLU A 68 -20.06 -14.11 3.36
CA GLU A 68 -21.32 -13.42 3.62
C GLU A 68 -21.99 -12.96 2.32
N GLN A 69 -21.20 -12.39 1.40
CA GLN A 69 -21.69 -11.99 0.08
C GLN A 69 -22.05 -13.19 -0.80
N ILE A 70 -21.34 -14.33 -0.64
CA ILE A 70 -21.66 -15.58 -1.31
C ILE A 70 -22.99 -16.15 -0.79
N ALA A 71 -23.23 -16.09 0.53
CA ALA A 71 -24.50 -16.49 1.11
C ALA A 71 -25.67 -15.71 0.51
N ASP A 72 -25.54 -14.39 0.46
CA ASP A 72 -26.51 -13.52 -0.16
C ASP A 72 -26.70 -13.79 -1.66
N PHE A 73 -25.60 -14.08 -2.36
CA PHE A 73 -25.64 -14.43 -3.79
C PHE A 73 -26.46 -15.71 -4.03
N LEU A 74 -26.26 -16.74 -3.20
CA LEU A 74 -26.95 -18.02 -3.30
C LEU A 74 -28.42 -17.93 -2.85
N ALA A 75 -28.74 -17.03 -1.94
CA ALA A 75 -30.10 -16.78 -1.49
C ALA A 75 -30.95 -16.01 -2.53
N ASN A 76 -30.32 -15.16 -3.33
CA ASN A 76 -31.00 -14.36 -4.36
C ASN A 76 -30.93 -15.09 -5.70
N ARG A 77 -32.14 -15.31 -6.29
CA ARG A 77 -32.27 -15.87 -7.64
C ARG A 77 -32.56 -14.79 -8.71
N ASP A 78 -32.55 -13.54 -8.32
CA ASP A 78 -32.75 -12.42 -9.22
C ASP A 78 -31.46 -12.13 -10.00
N ILE A 79 -31.53 -12.27 -11.31
CA ILE A 79 -30.40 -12.10 -12.23
C ILE A 79 -29.82 -10.67 -12.11
N GLN A 80 -30.65 -9.66 -11.91
CA GLN A 80 -30.20 -8.27 -11.80
C GLN A 80 -29.37 -8.06 -10.53
N VAL A 81 -29.81 -8.63 -9.41
CA VAL A 81 -29.06 -8.57 -8.13
C VAL A 81 -27.72 -9.30 -8.23
N ILE A 82 -27.72 -10.43 -8.93
CA ILE A 82 -26.50 -11.21 -9.18
C ILE A 82 -25.49 -10.41 -10.03
N GLU A 83 -25.98 -9.81 -11.11
CA GLU A 83 -25.15 -8.98 -12.00
C GLU A 83 -24.56 -7.78 -11.26
N GLU A 84 -25.36 -7.05 -10.48
CA GLU A 84 -24.92 -5.92 -9.67
C GLU A 84 -23.81 -6.33 -8.68
N LYS A 85 -23.97 -7.44 -7.96
CA LYS A 85 -22.97 -7.95 -7.03
C LYS A 85 -21.65 -8.30 -7.72
N LEU A 86 -21.69 -8.92 -8.89
CA LEU A 86 -20.50 -9.23 -9.67
C LEU A 86 -19.83 -7.96 -10.21
N GLN A 87 -20.61 -6.96 -10.62
CA GLN A 87 -20.09 -5.68 -11.07
C GLN A 87 -19.39 -4.93 -9.93
N ASN A 88 -19.99 -4.89 -8.74
CA ASN A 88 -19.39 -4.29 -7.55
C ASN A 88 -18.08 -5.01 -7.18
N GLN A 89 -18.04 -6.34 -7.23
CA GLN A 89 -16.82 -7.11 -6.98
C GLN A 89 -15.72 -6.77 -8.00
N LYS A 90 -16.07 -6.62 -9.27
CA LYS A 90 -15.15 -6.20 -10.33
C LYS A 90 -14.54 -4.81 -10.06
N GLU A 91 -15.34 -3.86 -9.60
CA GLU A 91 -14.83 -2.53 -9.24
C GLU A 91 -13.88 -2.58 -8.03
N MET A 92 -14.19 -3.39 -7.01
CA MET A 92 -13.28 -3.59 -5.87
C MET A 92 -11.94 -4.19 -6.30
N ILE A 93 -11.96 -5.16 -7.22
CA ILE A 93 -10.73 -5.75 -7.77
C ILE A 93 -9.93 -4.72 -8.57
N ARG A 94 -10.58 -3.87 -9.35
CA ARG A 94 -9.93 -2.79 -10.10
C ARG A 94 -9.26 -1.79 -9.18
N GLU A 95 -9.93 -1.44 -8.09
CA GLU A 95 -9.35 -0.55 -7.09
C GLU A 95 -8.12 -1.16 -6.41
N LYS A 96 -8.22 -2.42 -5.95
CA LYS A 96 -7.06 -3.15 -5.41
C LYS A 96 -5.89 -3.22 -6.40
N LYS A 97 -6.19 -3.49 -7.68
CA LYS A 97 -5.16 -3.51 -8.73
C LYS A 97 -4.45 -2.17 -8.85
N ARG A 98 -5.20 -1.05 -8.87
CA ARG A 98 -4.63 0.30 -8.92
C ARG A 98 -3.74 0.59 -7.71
N GLN A 99 -4.18 0.19 -6.50
CA GLN A 99 -3.37 0.34 -5.28
C GLN A 99 -2.05 -0.44 -5.35
N LEU A 100 -2.09 -1.68 -5.86
CA LEU A 100 -0.89 -2.49 -6.03
C LEU A 100 0.06 -1.89 -7.07
N GLU A 101 -0.43 -1.35 -8.18
CA GLU A 101 0.36 -0.66 -9.20
C GLU A 101 1.08 0.58 -8.63
N VAL A 102 0.42 1.32 -7.73
CA VAL A 102 1.05 2.45 -7.00
C VAL A 102 2.18 1.95 -6.11
N ILE A 103 1.95 0.88 -5.35
CA ILE A 103 2.98 0.29 -4.47
C ILE A 103 4.17 -0.21 -5.30
N GLU A 104 3.93 -0.90 -6.41
CA GLU A 104 4.97 -1.40 -7.32
C GLU A 104 5.86 -0.26 -7.81
N ARG A 105 5.26 0.84 -8.32
CA ARG A 105 6.03 2.02 -8.75
C ARG A 105 6.87 2.64 -7.64
N LYS A 106 6.35 2.69 -6.40
CA LYS A 106 7.11 3.18 -5.24
C LYS A 106 8.32 2.29 -4.93
N ILE A 107 8.14 0.97 -5.02
CA ILE A 107 9.24 0.00 -4.86
C ILE A 107 10.30 0.22 -5.95
N ASP A 108 9.89 0.33 -7.20
CA ASP A 108 10.79 0.56 -8.34
C ASP A 108 11.57 1.86 -8.16
N HIS A 109 10.88 2.93 -7.75
CA HIS A 109 11.53 4.21 -7.45
C HIS A 109 12.58 4.06 -6.35
N ARG A 110 12.28 3.30 -5.29
CA ARG A 110 13.23 3.04 -4.20
C ARG A 110 14.44 2.22 -4.65
N ILE A 111 14.21 1.22 -5.48
CA ILE A 111 15.29 0.43 -6.09
C ILE A 111 16.23 1.33 -6.90
N HIS A 112 15.67 2.20 -7.74
CA HIS A 112 16.46 3.16 -8.51
C HIS A 112 17.27 4.12 -7.63
N GLN A 113 16.69 4.62 -6.55
CA GLN A 113 17.40 5.48 -5.60
C GLN A 113 18.60 4.76 -4.95
N ILE A 114 18.42 3.50 -4.55
CA ILE A 114 19.50 2.69 -3.97
C ILE A 114 20.62 2.45 -4.99
N GLN A 115 20.25 2.10 -6.24
CA GLN A 115 21.20 1.87 -7.32
C GLN A 115 21.98 3.14 -7.67
N ASP A 116 21.27 4.28 -7.74
CA ASP A 116 21.89 5.59 -7.97
C ASP A 116 22.83 6.00 -6.83
N ALA A 117 22.43 5.75 -5.58
CA ALA A 117 23.30 6.00 -4.43
C ALA A 117 24.55 5.10 -4.46
N ALA A 118 24.38 3.81 -4.76
CA ALA A 118 25.48 2.84 -4.81
C ALA A 118 26.49 3.09 -5.93
N SER A 119 26.01 3.60 -7.07
CA SER A 119 26.85 3.92 -8.25
C SER A 119 27.42 5.34 -8.23
N SER A 120 27.03 6.16 -7.26
CA SER A 120 27.43 7.56 -7.21
C SER A 120 28.87 7.72 -6.73
N LYS A 121 29.57 8.67 -7.36
CA LYS A 121 30.84 9.13 -6.86
C LYS A 121 30.61 10.10 -5.69
N LEU A 122 31.27 9.85 -4.59
CA LEU A 122 31.23 10.68 -3.40
C LEU A 122 32.24 11.84 -3.51
N ASP A 123 31.98 12.90 -2.76
CA ASP A 123 32.87 14.07 -2.60
C ASP A 123 33.15 14.88 -3.88
N GLU A 124 32.44 14.59 -4.98
CA GLU A 124 32.51 15.34 -6.23
C GLU A 124 31.37 16.38 -6.32
N ILE A 125 31.72 17.62 -6.63
CA ILE A 125 30.73 18.66 -6.97
C ILE A 125 30.21 18.42 -8.38
N ARG A 126 28.89 18.44 -8.54
CA ARG A 126 28.20 18.31 -9.82
C ARG A 126 27.20 19.42 -10.02
N MET A 127 27.22 19.99 -11.20
CA MET A 127 26.15 20.86 -11.67
C MET A 127 25.18 20.03 -12.51
N GLN A 128 23.91 20.04 -12.14
CA GLN A 128 22.91 19.20 -12.81
C GLN A 128 21.55 19.93 -12.86
N GLN A 129 20.78 19.60 -13.90
CA GLN A 129 19.39 20.01 -13.98
C GLN A 129 18.58 19.19 -12.98
N THR A 130 18.02 19.85 -11.97
CA THR A 130 17.06 19.22 -11.04
C THR A 130 15.67 19.43 -11.62
N LYS A 131 14.94 18.33 -11.80
CA LYS A 131 13.58 18.36 -12.33
C LYS A 131 12.63 19.00 -11.30
N ALA A 132 11.57 19.61 -11.80
CA ALA A 132 10.47 20.08 -11.00
C ALA A 132 9.98 18.99 -10.05
N CYS A 133 9.68 19.34 -8.81
CA CYS A 133 9.14 18.41 -7.83
C CYS A 133 8.14 19.11 -6.94
N ARG A 134 7.23 18.31 -6.36
CA ARG A 134 6.24 18.74 -5.38
C ARG A 134 6.82 18.53 -4.00
N ILE A 135 6.72 19.55 -3.14
CA ILE A 135 7.23 19.47 -1.78
C ILE A 135 6.21 20.00 -0.77
N VAL A 136 6.31 19.48 0.43
CA VAL A 136 5.60 20.00 1.59
C VAL A 136 6.61 20.44 2.61
N TRP A 137 6.45 21.67 3.12
CA TRP A 137 7.35 22.27 4.09
C TRP A 137 6.78 22.21 5.51
N ILE A 138 7.65 21.94 6.47
CA ILE A 138 7.48 22.46 7.82
C ILE A 138 8.41 23.67 7.96
N ARG A 139 7.80 24.82 8.05
CA ARG A 139 8.50 26.08 8.37
C ARG A 139 8.37 26.30 9.87
N ASP A 140 9.27 25.73 10.62
CA ASP A 140 9.34 25.99 12.05
C ASP A 140 10.81 26.26 12.41
N SER A 141 11.07 27.02 13.42
CA SER A 141 12.44 27.26 13.94
C SER A 141 12.97 25.98 14.64
N LEU A 142 12.97 24.88 13.87
CA LEU A 142 13.44 23.59 14.31
C LEU A 142 14.96 23.66 14.42
N LYS A 143 15.46 23.68 15.64
CA LYS A 143 16.87 23.41 15.89
C LYS A 143 17.05 21.90 15.74
N ILE A 144 17.37 21.47 14.52
CA ILE A 144 17.61 20.06 14.22
C ILE A 144 19.01 19.71 14.68
N HIS A 145 19.11 19.16 15.87
CA HIS A 145 20.36 18.71 16.45
C HIS A 145 20.49 17.17 16.44
N SER A 146 19.39 16.46 16.21
CA SER A 146 19.33 15.02 16.28
C SER A 146 18.37 14.43 15.26
N HIS A 147 18.49 13.11 14.98
CA HIS A 147 17.50 12.36 14.21
C HIS A 147 16.09 12.42 14.83
N LEU A 148 16.01 12.59 16.15
CA LEU A 148 14.73 12.66 16.86
C LEU A 148 13.95 13.94 16.49
N ASP A 149 14.64 15.04 16.29
CA ASP A 149 14.02 16.32 15.91
C ASP A 149 13.42 16.23 14.49
N LEU A 150 14.11 15.53 13.59
CA LEU A 150 13.58 15.19 12.26
C LEU A 150 12.35 14.31 12.34
N GLU A 151 12.37 13.27 13.19
CA GLU A 151 11.25 12.37 13.37
C GLU A 151 9.99 13.08 13.85
N TYR A 152 10.12 14.01 14.79
CA TYR A 152 8.98 14.83 15.23
C TYR A 152 8.41 15.69 14.10
N ALA A 153 9.27 16.26 13.26
CA ALA A 153 8.82 17.03 12.11
C ALA A 153 8.08 16.14 11.08
N ILE A 154 8.60 14.96 10.80
CA ILE A 154 7.95 13.99 9.89
C ILE A 154 6.58 13.60 10.43
N ARG A 155 6.47 13.26 11.74
CA ARG A 155 5.18 12.91 12.35
C ARG A 155 4.15 14.03 12.30
N ARG A 156 4.58 15.27 12.34
CA ARG A 156 3.68 16.42 12.13
C ARG A 156 3.15 16.49 10.71
N LEU A 157 3.95 16.17 9.71
CA LEU A 157 3.52 16.10 8.30
C LEU A 157 2.52 14.97 8.05
N GLU A 158 2.63 13.87 8.80
CA GLU A 158 1.78 12.69 8.67
C GLU A 158 0.46 12.78 9.42
N LYS A 159 0.36 13.67 10.43
CA LYS A 159 -0.72 13.68 11.42
C LYS A 159 -2.14 13.71 10.82
N ASP A 160 -2.30 14.40 9.69
CA ASP A 160 -3.59 14.64 9.06
C ASP A 160 -3.71 13.89 7.71
N GLN A 161 -2.82 12.92 7.45
CA GLN A 161 -2.83 12.16 6.21
C GLN A 161 -3.55 10.82 6.40
N PRO A 162 -4.50 10.47 5.49
CA PRO A 162 -5.28 9.23 5.61
C PRO A 162 -4.46 7.96 5.39
N ASP A 163 -3.33 8.06 4.69
CA ASP A 163 -2.45 6.95 4.37
C ASP A 163 -1.03 7.24 4.82
N SER A 164 -0.44 6.34 5.61
CA SER A 164 0.96 6.46 6.06
C SER A 164 1.98 6.16 4.94
N LEU A 165 1.66 6.56 3.71
CA LEU A 165 2.47 6.32 2.51
C LEU A 165 3.68 7.25 2.40
N THR A 166 3.78 8.24 3.27
CA THR A 166 4.85 9.21 3.37
C THR A 166 6.21 8.59 3.73
N PHE A 167 6.22 7.38 4.25
CA PHE A 167 7.43 6.72 4.76
C PHE A 167 8.49 6.39 3.70
N LEU A 168 8.13 6.36 2.43
CA LEU A 168 9.08 6.12 1.34
C LEU A 168 9.54 7.40 0.65
N GLY A 169 9.02 8.56 1.09
CA GLY A 169 9.34 9.86 0.55
C GLY A 169 10.78 10.30 0.88
N LYS A 170 11.27 11.25 0.11
CA LYS A 170 12.54 11.91 0.38
C LYS A 170 12.30 13.01 1.41
N VAL A 171 12.82 12.84 2.62
CA VAL A 171 12.85 13.88 3.63
C VAL A 171 14.15 14.65 3.51
N GLY A 172 14.06 15.94 3.48
CA GLY A 172 15.22 16.82 3.47
C GLY A 172 15.13 17.89 4.53
N VAL A 173 16.27 18.47 4.84
CA VAL A 173 16.39 19.68 5.67
C VAL A 173 16.95 20.81 4.82
N GLY A 174 16.57 22.03 5.13
CA GLY A 174 17.00 23.21 4.43
C GLY A 174 17.46 24.31 5.36
N ILE A 175 18.24 25.19 4.81
CA ILE A 175 18.72 26.41 5.43
C ILE A 175 18.15 27.57 4.61
N SER A 176 17.56 28.59 5.26
CA SER A 176 17.04 29.75 4.56
C SER A 176 18.19 30.59 3.98
N GLU A 177 17.88 31.35 2.93
CA GLU A 177 18.83 32.26 2.27
C GLU A 177 19.46 33.24 3.26
N GLU A 178 18.64 33.83 4.13
CA GLU A 178 19.11 34.75 5.20
C GLU A 178 20.18 34.11 6.09
N LYS A 179 19.99 32.83 6.49
CA LYS A 179 20.98 32.14 7.31
C LYS A 179 22.23 31.77 6.54
N LEU A 180 22.07 31.39 5.24
CA LEU A 180 23.20 31.11 4.34
C LEU A 180 24.08 32.39 4.19
N GLU A 181 23.47 33.53 3.95
CA GLU A 181 24.17 34.83 3.84
C GLU A 181 24.88 35.21 5.13
N ASN A 182 24.30 34.89 6.29
CA ASN A 182 24.90 35.10 7.59
C ASN A 182 25.94 34.01 7.99
N GLY A 183 26.24 33.06 7.10
CA GLY A 183 27.22 31.99 7.33
C GLY A 183 26.81 30.95 8.37
N GLN A 184 25.51 30.84 8.68
CA GLN A 184 24.94 29.89 9.63
C GLN A 184 24.62 28.54 8.92
N LEU A 185 25.64 27.78 8.56
CA LEU A 185 25.54 26.61 7.72
C LEU A 185 25.07 25.34 8.47
N ASP A 186 24.97 25.39 9.78
CA ASP A 186 24.49 24.32 10.67
C ASP A 186 23.08 24.59 11.22
N ALA A 187 22.50 25.75 10.89
CA ALA A 187 21.24 26.21 11.44
C ALA A 187 20.05 25.88 10.53
N TYR A 188 19.70 24.59 10.42
CA TYR A 188 18.52 24.16 9.67
C TYR A 188 17.25 24.79 10.27
N ASP A 189 16.41 25.35 9.41
CA ASP A 189 15.15 25.98 9.78
C ASP A 189 13.97 25.49 8.94
N ARG A 190 14.20 24.53 8.06
CA ARG A 190 13.19 23.94 7.19
C ARG A 190 13.34 22.43 7.16
N VAL A 191 12.21 21.74 7.25
CA VAL A 191 12.10 20.32 6.92
C VAL A 191 11.13 20.19 5.77
N PHE A 192 11.45 19.40 4.79
CA PHE A 192 10.58 19.18 3.66
C PHE A 192 10.46 17.72 3.30
N LEU A 193 9.32 17.37 2.72
CA LEU A 193 9.03 16.09 2.14
C LEU A 193 8.85 16.28 0.63
N VAL A 194 9.54 15.52 -0.18
CA VAL A 194 9.31 15.46 -1.63
C VAL A 194 8.20 14.45 -1.88
N LEU A 195 7.11 14.92 -2.49
CA LEU A 195 5.98 14.09 -2.87
C LEU A 195 6.21 13.46 -4.24
N ASP A 196 5.81 12.21 -4.38
CA ASP A 196 5.67 11.60 -5.71
C ASP A 196 4.45 12.20 -6.44
N ASP A 197 4.46 12.15 -7.78
CA ASP A 197 3.42 12.79 -8.63
C ASP A 197 2.01 12.29 -8.31
N GLU A 198 1.89 11.06 -7.81
CA GLU A 198 0.62 10.39 -7.52
C GLU A 198 0.17 10.55 -6.05
N GLU A 199 1.00 11.16 -5.19
CA GLU A 199 0.66 11.35 -3.79
C GLU A 199 -0.35 12.48 -3.62
N ASN A 200 -1.47 12.14 -3.01
CA ASN A 200 -2.55 13.09 -2.73
C ASN A 200 -2.39 13.61 -1.30
N TYR A 201 -1.57 14.64 -1.13
CA TYR A 201 -1.33 15.26 0.18
C TYR A 201 -2.44 16.24 0.52
N GLN A 202 -3.04 16.11 1.70
CA GLN A 202 -4.02 17.06 2.22
C GLN A 202 -3.31 18.19 2.96
N GLY A 203 -3.04 19.29 2.25
CA GLY A 203 -2.36 20.45 2.80
C GLY A 203 -1.74 21.34 1.73
N GLU A 204 -0.96 22.32 2.16
CA GLU A 204 -0.26 23.22 1.25
C GLU A 204 0.93 22.50 0.60
N VAL A 205 0.91 22.42 -0.72
CA VAL A 205 1.97 21.81 -1.53
C VAL A 205 2.60 22.90 -2.38
N GLU A 206 3.92 23.02 -2.28
CA GLU A 206 4.71 23.91 -3.13
C GLU A 206 5.32 23.14 -4.29
N GLN A 207 5.32 23.75 -5.47
CA GLN A 207 5.98 23.18 -6.64
C GLN A 207 7.29 23.88 -6.90
N LEU A 208 8.40 23.16 -6.72
CA LEU A 208 9.70 23.64 -7.14
C LEU A 208 9.86 23.49 -8.64
N PRO A 209 10.29 24.54 -9.36
CA PRO A 209 10.49 24.47 -10.81
C PRO A 209 11.74 23.66 -11.19
N ASP A 210 11.84 23.34 -12.47
CA ASP A 210 13.12 22.89 -13.03
C ASP A 210 14.20 23.94 -12.79
N THR A 211 15.31 23.54 -12.19
CA THR A 211 16.38 24.47 -11.85
C THR A 211 17.77 23.84 -12.07
N LEU A 212 18.75 24.67 -12.41
CA LEU A 212 20.14 24.25 -12.41
C LEU A 212 20.64 24.29 -10.97
N SER A 213 21.08 23.15 -10.47
CA SER A 213 21.55 23.00 -9.09
C SER A 213 22.99 22.51 -9.01
N VAL A 214 23.68 22.92 -7.97
CA VAL A 214 24.99 22.40 -7.59
C VAL A 214 24.79 21.42 -6.46
N SER A 215 25.34 20.22 -6.59
CA SER A 215 25.16 19.15 -5.62
C SER A 215 26.48 18.44 -5.31
N ILE A 216 26.57 17.89 -4.11
CA ILE A 216 27.63 17.00 -3.69
C ILE A 216 27.04 15.86 -2.88
N ARG A 217 27.50 14.63 -3.13
CA ARG A 217 27.12 13.47 -2.33
C ARG A 217 28.25 13.07 -1.40
N PHE A 218 27.90 12.77 -0.17
CA PHE A 218 28.87 12.35 0.83
C PHE A 218 28.29 11.28 1.75
N CYS A 219 29.15 10.53 2.40
CA CYS A 219 28.78 9.63 3.50
C CYS A 219 28.96 10.36 4.82
N GLY A 220 27.93 10.37 5.67
CA GLY A 220 27.95 11.01 6.98
C GLY A 220 26.60 11.57 7.39
N GLY A 221 26.56 12.14 8.57
CA GLY A 221 25.36 12.79 9.11
C GLY A 221 25.31 14.29 8.86
N HIS A 222 24.23 14.92 9.32
CA HIS A 222 24.02 16.38 9.19
C HIS A 222 25.14 17.22 9.82
N GLN A 223 25.80 16.70 10.86
CA GLN A 223 26.94 17.38 11.52
C GLN A 223 28.14 17.55 10.59
N GLU A 224 28.28 16.68 9.59
CA GLU A 224 29.38 16.74 8.63
C GLU A 224 29.02 17.58 7.39
N ALA A 225 27.76 17.96 7.22
CA ALA A 225 27.28 18.65 6.03
C ALA A 225 27.87 20.06 5.89
N GLU A 226 28.19 20.73 6.98
CA GLU A 226 28.76 22.11 6.97
C GLU A 226 30.00 22.23 6.08
N LYS A 227 30.94 21.27 6.16
CA LYS A 227 32.15 21.29 5.32
C LYS A 227 31.83 21.17 3.81
N TYR A 228 30.74 20.49 3.46
CA TYR A 228 30.30 20.32 2.08
C TYR A 228 29.52 21.56 1.59
N TYR A 229 28.74 22.20 2.43
CA TYR A 229 28.15 23.51 2.09
C TYR A 229 29.23 24.55 1.80
N ARG A 230 30.29 24.63 2.61
CA ARG A 230 31.43 25.52 2.34
C ARG A 230 32.10 25.22 1.01
N LYS A 231 32.25 23.92 0.64
CA LYS A 231 32.76 23.51 -0.68
C LYS A 231 31.86 24.00 -1.83
N ILE A 232 30.55 23.82 -1.70
CA ILE A 232 29.59 24.26 -2.72
C ILE A 232 29.62 25.78 -2.85
N LEU A 233 29.54 26.50 -1.75
CA LEU A 233 29.58 27.98 -1.75
C LEU A 233 30.87 28.54 -2.33
N SER A 234 31.99 27.84 -2.19
CA SER A 234 33.26 28.30 -2.80
C SER A 234 33.35 27.93 -4.30
N TYR A 235 32.48 27.10 -4.80
CA TYR A 235 32.41 26.69 -6.22
C TYR A 235 31.49 27.60 -7.04
N ILE A 236 30.45 28.14 -6.43
CA ILE A 236 29.50 29.09 -7.04
C ILE A 236 30.10 30.48 -7.05
#